data_204d98d34fca42578c768978baadd8a0
#
_entry.id   204d98d34fca42578c768978baadd8a0
#
_cell.length_a   1.000
_cell.length_b   1.000
_cell.length_c   1.000
_cell.angle_alpha   90.00
_cell.angle_beta   90.00
_cell.angle_gamma   90.00
#
_symmetry.space_group_name_H-M   'P 1'
#
loop_
_entity.id
_entity.type
_entity.pdbx_description
1 polymer ?
#
loop_
_entity_poly.entity_id
_entity_poly.type
_entity_poly.pdbx_seq_one_letter_code
_entity_poly.pdbx_strand_id
1 'polypeptide(L)'
;MRFDCCFRGSARRVAIALAALALLQVPVLSARAQSALAAQPSASSAATVSGDIKSGSSNTPAPSVSGTPSTSSAVSSDPAPKPSITSKAIETVKQVAKSASDIFSRVPCLPPKGGSKSMGSLPHVAGKLAAGQPVTIVAFGSSSTQGYGSTSPEFNYPNRLAAQLHRQYPGADITVLNHGVGGEDAPEMMKRLQTSVLDAKPDLVIWQVGTNAVLRDLDPSETAKMVEDGVARIQAADADVVLVDPQYSPRVYERAESASRMVKLLRKVAQLRHIGIFPRFQVMREWHDEQALPVDSFVISDGLHMNDWGYACFAQLLGDDIIKSVGQIKLGVNVQSSVQKYRPM
;
A
#
# COMPACT_ATOMS: atom_id res chain seq x y z
N MET A 1 -59.83 -22.06 -36.90
CA MET A 1 -60.66 -20.96 -36.39
C MET A 1 -59.75 -19.74 -36.34
N ARG A 2 -60.10 -18.77 -37.21
CA ARG A 2 -59.54 -17.42 -37.29
C ARG A 2 -60.02 -16.59 -36.11
N PHE A 3 -59.19 -15.73 -35.57
CA PHE A 3 -59.60 -14.37 -35.16
C PHE A 3 -58.41 -13.42 -35.17
N ASP A 4 -58.47 -12.54 -36.17
CA ASP A 4 -57.78 -11.26 -36.23
C ASP A 4 -58.46 -10.24 -35.24
N CYS A 5 -57.66 -9.33 -34.74
CA CYS A 5 -58.04 -7.91 -34.48
C CYS A 5 -56.82 -7.17 -33.93
N CYS A 6 -56.16 -6.30 -34.70
CA CYS A 6 -56.42 -4.88 -34.99
C CYS A 6 -56.39 -3.98 -33.71
N PHE A 7 -55.44 -3.11 -33.63
CA PHE A 7 -55.37 -1.75 -34.05
C PHE A 7 -54.85 -0.70 -33.02
N ARG A 8 -54.11 0.20 -33.55
CA ARG A 8 -53.89 1.66 -33.26
C ARG A 8 -52.86 1.98 -32.20
N GLY A 9 -51.74 2.62 -32.42
CA GLY A 9 -51.55 3.85 -33.23
C GLY A 9 -51.78 5.08 -32.39
N SER A 10 -50.68 5.61 -31.77
CA SER A 10 -50.68 7.02 -31.36
C SER A 10 -49.26 7.58 -31.40
N ALA A 11 -48.96 8.28 -32.48
CA ALA A 11 -47.83 9.16 -32.59
C ALA A 11 -48.11 10.43 -31.77
N ARG A 12 -47.29 10.69 -30.76
CA ARG A 12 -47.25 12.04 -30.16
C ARG A 12 -45.93 12.69 -30.55
N ARG A 13 -46.08 13.63 -31.48
CA ARG A 13 -45.08 14.67 -31.82
C ARG A 13 -44.88 15.53 -30.56
N VAL A 14 -43.65 15.63 -30.11
CA VAL A 14 -43.28 16.67 -29.13
C VAL A 14 -42.39 17.68 -29.85
N ALA A 15 -42.89 18.89 -29.83
CA ALA A 15 -42.34 20.04 -30.47
C ALA A 15 -41.02 20.49 -29.83
N ILE A 16 -40.09 20.87 -30.70
CA ILE A 16 -38.83 21.53 -30.38
C ILE A 16 -39.16 22.98 -30.05
N ALA A 17 -38.94 23.42 -28.83
CA ALA A 17 -38.95 24.84 -28.44
C ALA A 17 -37.48 25.30 -28.34
N LEU A 18 -37.06 26.04 -29.36
CA LEU A 18 -35.88 26.90 -29.34
C LEU A 18 -36.18 28.12 -28.46
N ALA A 19 -35.41 28.26 -27.37
CA ALA A 19 -35.40 29.52 -26.60
C ALA A 19 -33.99 30.14 -26.71
N ALA A 20 -34.04 31.41 -27.11
CA ALA A 20 -32.93 32.21 -27.57
C ALA A 20 -31.95 32.63 -26.46
N LEU A 21 -30.73 32.83 -26.90
CA LEU A 21 -29.61 33.53 -26.33
C LEU A 21 -29.99 34.87 -25.68
N ALA A 22 -29.54 35.07 -24.44
CA ALA A 22 -29.30 36.40 -23.90
C ALA A 22 -27.88 36.46 -23.35
N LEU A 23 -27.03 37.14 -24.11
CA LEU A 23 -25.71 37.61 -23.71
C LEU A 23 -25.86 38.71 -22.66
N LEU A 24 -25.39 38.49 -21.45
CA LEU A 24 -25.10 39.54 -20.49
C LEU A 24 -23.58 39.64 -20.32
N GLN A 25 -23.03 40.63 -20.95
CA GLN A 25 -21.67 41.12 -20.75
C GLN A 25 -21.67 41.90 -19.42
N VAL A 26 -20.75 41.52 -18.53
CA VAL A 26 -20.41 42.28 -17.32
C VAL A 26 -18.97 42.77 -17.48
N PRO A 27 -18.72 44.07 -17.28
CA PRO A 27 -17.43 44.68 -17.57
C PRO A 27 -16.39 44.35 -16.51
N VAL A 28 -15.16 44.14 -17.05
CA VAL A 28 -13.90 44.06 -16.30
C VAL A 28 -13.63 45.40 -15.60
N LEU A 29 -13.61 45.42 -14.29
CA LEU A 29 -13.03 46.54 -13.55
C LEU A 29 -11.59 46.12 -13.11
N SER A 30 -10.63 46.70 -13.81
CA SER A 30 -9.23 46.74 -13.40
C SER A 30 -9.07 47.63 -12.17
N ALA A 31 -8.61 47.11 -11.07
CA ALA A 31 -8.04 47.92 -9.99
C ALA A 31 -6.55 47.56 -9.85
N ARG A 32 -5.71 48.42 -10.40
CA ARG A 32 -4.31 48.62 -10.06
C ARG A 32 -4.23 49.38 -8.72
N ALA A 33 -3.47 48.90 -7.78
CA ALA A 33 -2.79 49.69 -6.75
C ALA A 33 -1.51 48.91 -6.40
N GLN A 34 -0.43 49.29 -6.79
CA GLN A 34 0.69 50.16 -6.49
C GLN A 34 1.11 50.10 -5.01
N SER A 35 2.31 49.54 -4.85
CA SER A 35 3.52 50.03 -4.15
C SER A 35 3.46 50.45 -2.68
N ALA A 36 4.32 49.80 -1.91
CA ALA A 36 5.42 50.39 -1.09
C ALA A 36 6.03 49.22 -0.28
N LEU A 37 7.24 48.81 -0.44
CA LEU A 37 8.56 49.37 -0.12
C LEU A 37 8.69 49.77 1.36
N ALA A 38 9.37 48.90 2.16
CA ALA A 38 10.31 49.25 3.23
C ALA A 38 10.77 47.97 3.90
N ALA A 39 11.94 47.53 3.66
CA ALA A 39 13.21 47.81 4.40
C ALA A 39 13.48 46.79 5.52
N GLN A 40 14.46 45.92 5.28
CA GLN A 40 15.37 45.36 6.31
C GLN A 40 16.21 46.49 6.90
N PRO A 41 17.10 46.34 7.93
CA PRO A 41 17.74 45.13 8.44
C PRO A 41 17.97 45.17 10.00
N SER A 42 18.62 44.16 10.54
CA SER A 42 19.73 44.12 11.51
C SER A 42 19.72 42.76 12.20
N ALA A 43 20.66 41.92 12.02
CA ALA A 43 22.06 41.78 12.37
C ALA A 43 22.33 41.78 13.90
N SER A 44 23.11 40.75 14.26
CA SER A 44 23.99 40.64 15.42
C SER A 44 23.39 40.07 16.70
N SER A 45 23.81 38.88 17.16
CA SER A 45 25.06 38.74 17.96
C SER A 45 25.48 37.28 18.08
N ALA A 46 26.71 37.05 17.72
CA ALA A 46 27.49 35.89 18.06
C ALA A 46 27.84 35.96 19.57
N ALA A 47 27.77 34.81 20.23
CA ALA A 47 28.49 34.61 21.49
C ALA A 47 29.24 33.29 21.40
N THR A 48 30.49 33.40 21.07
CA THR A 48 31.55 32.42 21.24
C THR A 48 31.83 32.30 22.74
N VAL A 49 31.81 31.08 23.28
CA VAL A 49 32.54 30.77 24.50
C VAL A 49 33.37 29.53 24.23
N SER A 50 34.66 29.78 24.06
CA SER A 50 35.73 28.79 24.17
C SER A 50 35.94 28.43 25.65
N GLY A 51 36.17 27.14 25.91
CA GLY A 51 36.55 26.66 27.21
C GLY A 51 37.37 25.38 27.03
N ASP A 52 38.64 25.53 27.21
CA ASP A 52 39.77 24.64 27.00
C ASP A 52 39.79 23.35 27.84
N ILE A 53 40.23 22.28 27.19
CA ILE A 53 41.30 21.32 27.55
C ILE A 53 41.38 20.85 29.01
N LYS A 54 41.27 19.51 29.20
CA LYS A 54 42.32 18.74 29.87
C LYS A 54 42.27 17.25 29.50
N SER A 55 43.33 16.83 28.84
CA SER A 55 43.84 15.49 28.72
C SER A 55 44.24 14.92 30.10
N GLY A 56 43.90 13.66 30.32
CA GLY A 56 44.38 12.88 31.45
C GLY A 56 44.58 11.43 31.05
N SER A 57 45.78 11.12 30.64
CA SER A 57 46.34 9.78 30.45
C SER A 57 46.76 9.20 31.79
N SER A 58 46.44 7.92 32.11
CA SER A 58 47.26 7.08 32.97
C SER A 58 46.90 5.59 32.78
N ASN A 59 47.68 4.91 32.07
CA ASN A 59 48.58 3.77 32.35
C ASN A 59 48.12 2.77 33.42
N THR A 60 48.05 1.53 32.92
CA THR A 60 48.35 0.18 33.44
C THR A 60 49.12 0.08 34.77
N PRO A 61 49.05 -1.03 35.58
CA PRO A 61 49.52 -2.36 35.10
C PRO A 61 48.79 -3.59 35.66
N ALA A 62 49.05 -4.76 34.98
CA ALA A 62 48.77 -6.09 35.46
C ALA A 62 49.78 -6.55 36.55
N PRO A 63 49.44 -7.55 37.33
CA PRO A 63 50.47 -8.47 37.81
C PRO A 63 50.25 -9.91 37.36
N SER A 64 51.31 -10.45 36.86
CA SER A 64 51.60 -11.85 36.67
C SER A 64 51.92 -12.52 38.01
N VAL A 65 51.41 -13.72 38.30
CA VAL A 65 52.04 -14.69 39.18
C VAL A 65 51.87 -16.09 38.65
N SER A 66 53.02 -16.73 38.52
CA SER A 66 53.25 -18.10 38.14
C SER A 66 52.83 -19.10 39.25
N GLY A 67 52.48 -20.31 38.86
CA GLY A 67 52.36 -21.43 39.76
C GLY A 67 51.83 -22.70 39.08
N THR A 68 52.71 -23.58 38.64
CA THR A 68 52.50 -24.99 38.31
C THR A 68 53.12 -25.85 39.45
N PRO A 69 52.88 -27.20 39.50
CA PRO A 69 51.81 -28.07 39.03
C PRO A 69 51.33 -29.05 40.10
N SER A 70 50.20 -29.77 39.90
CA SER A 70 50.03 -31.13 40.44
C SER A 70 49.02 -31.92 39.64
N THR A 71 49.45 -33.05 39.26
CA THR A 71 48.85 -34.21 38.65
C THR A 71 47.64 -34.75 39.38
N SER A 72 46.57 -35.15 38.70
CA SER A 72 46.05 -36.52 38.74
C SER A 72 44.66 -36.66 38.06
N SER A 73 44.55 -37.74 37.31
CA SER A 73 43.39 -38.58 37.02
C SER A 73 42.48 -38.19 35.86
N ALA A 74 42.61 -38.96 34.82
CA ALA A 74 41.76 -39.12 33.68
C ALA A 74 40.35 -39.59 34.08
N VAL A 75 39.33 -38.85 33.60
CA VAL A 75 38.03 -39.38 33.27
C VAL A 75 37.73 -39.00 31.86
N SER A 76 37.71 -40.03 31.03
CA SER A 76 37.30 -39.94 29.62
C SER A 76 35.83 -39.61 29.57
N SER A 77 35.48 -38.38 29.13
CA SER A 77 34.15 -38.05 28.67
C SER A 77 34.31 -37.55 27.25
N ASP A 78 33.84 -38.35 26.31
CA ASP A 78 33.75 -38.01 24.91
C ASP A 78 33.05 -36.64 24.73
N PRO A 79 33.64 -35.67 24.01
CA PRO A 79 32.95 -34.44 23.70
C PRO A 79 31.90 -34.75 22.64
N ALA A 80 30.63 -34.39 22.92
CA ALA A 80 29.56 -34.36 21.95
C ALA A 80 30.05 -33.70 20.65
N PRO A 81 29.74 -34.24 19.47
CA PRO A 81 30.22 -33.71 18.21
C PRO A 81 29.73 -32.28 18.00
N LYS A 82 30.68 -31.35 17.90
CA LYS A 82 30.36 -29.97 17.49
C LYS A 82 29.70 -30.04 16.11
N PRO A 83 28.52 -29.39 15.91
CA PRO A 83 27.86 -29.43 14.61
C PRO A 83 28.80 -28.91 13.53
N SER A 84 29.02 -29.74 12.53
CA SER A 84 29.91 -29.45 11.41
C SER A 84 29.36 -28.24 10.63
N ILE A 85 30.26 -27.48 10.00
CA ILE A 85 29.88 -26.30 9.16
C ILE A 85 28.84 -26.68 8.11
N THR A 86 28.87 -27.91 7.63
CA THR A 86 27.89 -28.49 6.70
C THR A 86 26.47 -28.60 7.27
N SER A 87 26.33 -28.99 8.54
CA SER A 87 24.99 -29.09 9.16
C SER A 87 24.35 -27.72 9.37
N LYS A 88 25.11 -26.70 9.78
CA LYS A 88 24.64 -25.33 9.89
C LYS A 88 24.22 -24.75 8.53
N ALA A 89 25.00 -25.00 7.49
CA ALA A 89 24.68 -24.57 6.12
C ALA A 89 23.37 -25.21 5.61
N ILE A 90 23.21 -26.53 5.84
CA ILE A 90 21.96 -27.25 5.47
C ILE A 90 20.76 -26.74 6.25
N GLU A 91 20.92 -26.43 7.53
CA GLU A 91 19.84 -25.88 8.34
C GLU A 91 19.45 -24.46 7.89
N THR A 92 20.45 -23.63 7.58
CA THR A 92 20.21 -22.29 7.00
C THR A 92 19.50 -22.36 5.66
N VAL A 93 19.92 -23.27 4.76
CA VAL A 93 19.25 -23.47 3.46
C VAL A 93 17.81 -23.99 3.64
N LYS A 94 17.57 -24.92 4.58
CA LYS A 94 16.22 -25.38 4.92
C LYS A 94 15.34 -24.27 5.47
N GLN A 95 15.89 -23.40 6.31
CA GLN A 95 15.16 -22.28 6.89
C GLN A 95 14.83 -21.21 5.84
N VAL A 96 15.78 -20.89 4.94
CA VAL A 96 15.53 -20.00 3.80
C VAL A 96 14.51 -20.60 2.84
N ALA A 97 14.59 -21.91 2.53
CA ALA A 97 13.62 -22.58 1.69
C ALA A 97 12.22 -22.62 2.33
N LYS A 98 12.13 -22.83 3.65
CA LYS A 98 10.86 -22.78 4.40
C LYS A 98 10.27 -21.36 4.39
N SER A 99 11.08 -20.35 4.66
CA SER A 99 10.65 -18.94 4.61
C SER A 99 10.16 -18.56 3.21
N ALA A 100 10.86 -18.99 2.16
CA ALA A 100 10.42 -18.78 0.78
C ALA A 100 9.08 -19.49 0.51
N SER A 101 8.94 -20.75 0.94
CA SER A 101 7.66 -21.48 0.82
C SER A 101 6.51 -20.76 1.54
N ASP A 102 6.77 -20.24 2.73
CA ASP A 102 5.74 -19.53 3.53
C ASP A 102 5.33 -18.19 2.92
N ILE A 103 6.30 -17.45 2.33
CA ILE A 103 6.02 -16.21 1.58
C ILE A 103 5.16 -16.52 0.34
N PHE A 104 5.41 -17.63 -0.32
CA PHE A 104 4.74 -18.03 -1.55
C PHE A 104 3.46 -18.84 -1.32
N SER A 105 3.22 -19.38 -0.13
CA SER A 105 1.99 -20.13 0.16
C SER A 105 0.78 -19.19 0.18
N ARG A 106 -0.33 -19.65 -0.46
CA ARG A 106 -1.61 -18.98 -0.30
C ARG A 106 -2.17 -19.33 1.07
N VAL A 107 -2.60 -18.30 1.80
CA VAL A 107 -3.33 -18.52 3.07
C VAL A 107 -4.81 -18.82 2.77
N PRO A 108 -5.50 -19.57 3.64
CA PRO A 108 -6.93 -19.83 3.48
C PRO A 108 -7.73 -18.57 3.83
N CYS A 109 -7.71 -17.58 2.93
CA CYS A 109 -8.49 -16.37 3.12
C CYS A 109 -9.60 -16.27 2.07
N LEU A 110 -10.80 -15.93 2.53
CA LEU A 110 -11.95 -15.81 1.67
C LEU A 110 -12.07 -14.36 1.16
N PRO A 111 -12.36 -14.17 -0.12
CA PRO A 111 -12.66 -12.84 -0.64
C PRO A 111 -13.97 -12.32 -0.04
N PRO A 112 -14.18 -11.00 -0.02
CA PRO A 112 -15.43 -10.41 0.44
C PRO A 112 -16.62 -10.89 -0.38
N LYS A 113 -17.77 -11.04 0.27
CA LYS A 113 -19.03 -11.41 -0.40
C LYS A 113 -19.35 -10.40 -1.50
N GLY A 114 -19.57 -10.88 -2.72
CA GLY A 114 -19.82 -10.02 -3.88
C GLY A 114 -18.57 -9.65 -4.68
N GLY A 115 -17.40 -10.07 -4.25
CA GLY A 115 -16.11 -9.77 -4.88
C GLY A 115 -15.75 -8.28 -4.83
N SER A 116 -14.52 -7.94 -5.19
CA SER A 116 -14.12 -6.55 -5.33
C SER A 116 -14.52 -6.04 -6.74
N LYS A 117 -15.68 -5.38 -6.81
CA LYS A 117 -16.12 -4.69 -8.04
C LYS A 117 -15.48 -3.29 -8.17
N SER A 118 -14.73 -2.87 -7.17
CA SER A 118 -14.24 -1.49 -7.03
C SER A 118 -12.83 -1.27 -7.57
N MET A 119 -12.13 -2.34 -7.98
CA MET A 119 -10.75 -2.23 -8.48
C MET A 119 -10.65 -1.49 -9.82
N GLY A 120 -11.68 -1.52 -10.65
CA GLY A 120 -11.65 -0.92 -11.99
C GLY A 120 -10.69 -1.63 -12.95
N SER A 121 -10.31 -0.96 -14.02
CA SER A 121 -9.29 -1.43 -14.97
C SER A 121 -7.95 -0.74 -14.70
N LEU A 122 -6.84 -1.43 -15.02
CA LEU A 122 -5.47 -0.94 -14.91
C LEU A 122 -4.85 -0.92 -16.32
N PRO A 123 -5.22 0.06 -17.17
CA PRO A 123 -4.87 0.06 -18.59
C PRO A 123 -3.38 0.23 -18.84
N HIS A 124 -2.71 1.05 -18.03
CA HIS A 124 -1.28 1.31 -18.20
C HIS A 124 -0.47 0.05 -17.86
N VAL A 125 -0.73 -0.57 -16.72
CA VAL A 125 -0.08 -1.85 -16.33
C VAL A 125 -0.36 -2.93 -17.36
N ALA A 126 -1.61 -3.06 -17.80
CA ALA A 126 -1.98 -4.08 -18.78
C ALA A 126 -1.27 -3.87 -20.13
N GLY A 127 -1.17 -2.62 -20.60
CA GLY A 127 -0.45 -2.26 -21.81
C GLY A 127 1.04 -2.62 -21.74
N LYS A 128 1.69 -2.29 -20.63
CA LYS A 128 3.10 -2.61 -20.36
C LYS A 128 3.36 -4.12 -20.35
N LEU A 129 2.55 -4.87 -19.59
CA LEU A 129 2.68 -6.33 -19.54
C LEU A 129 2.46 -6.99 -20.90
N ALA A 130 1.48 -6.52 -21.67
CA ALA A 130 1.25 -7.04 -23.02
C ALA A 130 2.39 -6.74 -24.01
N ALA A 131 3.05 -5.60 -23.82
CA ALA A 131 4.20 -5.19 -24.62
C ALA A 131 5.53 -5.84 -24.14
N GLY A 132 5.50 -6.66 -23.06
CA GLY A 132 6.71 -7.23 -22.45
C GLY A 132 7.66 -6.17 -21.88
N GLN A 133 7.12 -5.02 -21.49
CA GLN A 133 7.88 -3.92 -20.90
C GLN A 133 7.96 -4.05 -19.40
N PRO A 134 9.03 -3.53 -18.76
CA PRO A 134 9.14 -3.47 -17.31
C PRO A 134 7.96 -2.71 -16.67
N VAL A 135 7.50 -3.20 -15.52
CA VAL A 135 6.42 -2.59 -14.74
C VAL A 135 6.93 -2.21 -13.36
N THR A 136 6.81 -0.93 -13.01
CA THR A 136 7.15 -0.41 -11.69
C THR A 136 5.87 -0.12 -10.90
N ILE A 137 5.72 -0.76 -9.75
CA ILE A 137 4.61 -0.57 -8.82
C ILE A 137 5.15 0.11 -7.57
N VAL A 138 4.56 1.23 -7.17
CA VAL A 138 4.89 1.90 -5.91
C VAL A 138 3.78 1.63 -4.89
N ALA A 139 4.12 0.93 -3.81
CA ALA A 139 3.30 0.82 -2.62
C ALA A 139 3.57 2.03 -1.72
N PHE A 140 2.63 2.96 -1.69
CA PHE A 140 2.72 4.25 -0.99
C PHE A 140 1.77 4.27 0.20
N GLY A 141 2.24 4.66 1.39
CA GLY A 141 1.37 4.66 2.56
C GLY A 141 2.10 4.80 3.88
N SER A 142 1.43 4.39 4.96
CA SER A 142 1.90 4.51 6.33
C SER A 142 2.53 3.21 6.87
N SER A 143 2.42 2.97 8.19
CA SER A 143 2.95 1.79 8.87
C SER A 143 2.45 0.46 8.30
N SER A 144 1.20 0.38 7.84
CA SER A 144 0.67 -0.83 7.19
C SER A 144 1.39 -1.13 5.86
N THR A 145 1.81 -0.10 5.13
CA THR A 145 2.59 -0.28 3.90
C THR A 145 4.05 -0.58 4.22
N GLN A 146 4.62 0.11 5.22
CA GLN A 146 5.96 -0.20 5.73
C GLN A 146 6.07 -1.66 6.17
N GLY A 147 5.01 -2.23 6.77
CA GLY A 147 4.96 -3.60 7.24
C GLY A 147 5.08 -3.73 8.75
N TYR A 148 4.72 -2.69 9.52
CA TYR A 148 4.72 -2.77 10.97
C TYR A 148 3.77 -3.89 11.43
N GLY A 149 4.25 -4.76 12.33
CA GLY A 149 3.52 -5.93 12.83
C GLY A 149 3.83 -7.23 12.09
N SER A 150 4.51 -7.18 10.94
CA SER A 150 5.06 -8.38 10.32
C SER A 150 6.33 -8.83 11.05
N THR A 151 6.57 -10.14 11.11
CA THR A 151 7.74 -10.71 11.79
C THR A 151 9.03 -10.54 11.01
N SER A 152 8.95 -10.28 9.71
CA SER A 152 10.09 -9.90 8.87
C SER A 152 9.63 -9.04 7.68
N PRO A 153 10.56 -8.30 7.02
CA PRO A 153 10.22 -7.49 5.85
C PRO A 153 9.57 -8.27 4.70
N GLU A 154 9.93 -9.53 4.51
CA GLU A 154 9.40 -10.39 3.47
C GLU A 154 7.90 -10.67 3.66
N PHE A 155 7.40 -10.57 4.89
CA PHE A 155 5.99 -10.84 5.22
C PHE A 155 5.09 -9.62 5.14
N ASN A 156 5.61 -8.42 4.86
CA ASN A 156 4.79 -7.26 4.57
C ASN A 156 4.00 -7.43 3.25
N TYR A 157 2.92 -6.65 3.06
CA TYR A 157 2.09 -6.85 1.87
C TYR A 157 2.78 -6.49 0.55
N PRO A 158 3.65 -5.46 0.44
CA PRO A 158 4.29 -5.14 -0.84
C PRO A 158 5.20 -6.28 -1.34
N ASN A 159 5.98 -6.91 -0.45
CA ASN A 159 6.86 -8.02 -0.82
C ASN A 159 6.06 -9.28 -1.17
N ARG A 160 4.97 -9.58 -0.42
CA ARG A 160 4.07 -10.69 -0.76
C ARG A 160 3.36 -10.46 -2.10
N LEU A 161 2.95 -9.23 -2.38
CA LEU A 161 2.36 -8.85 -3.67
C LEU A 161 3.36 -9.04 -4.81
N ALA A 162 4.60 -8.58 -4.64
CA ALA A 162 5.67 -8.81 -5.62
C ALA A 162 5.82 -10.31 -5.93
N ALA A 163 5.91 -11.13 -4.89
CA ALA A 163 6.01 -12.59 -5.02
C ALA A 163 4.80 -13.22 -5.75
N GLN A 164 3.59 -12.72 -5.51
CA GLN A 164 2.38 -13.18 -6.18
C GLN A 164 2.37 -12.78 -7.66
N LEU A 165 2.72 -11.53 -7.98
CA LEU A 165 2.78 -11.05 -9.36
C LEU A 165 3.86 -11.75 -10.19
N HIS A 166 5.05 -12.00 -9.61
CA HIS A 166 6.09 -12.78 -10.27
C HIS A 166 5.65 -14.22 -10.58
N ARG A 167 4.86 -14.85 -9.70
CA ARG A 167 4.30 -16.18 -9.98
C ARG A 167 3.26 -16.15 -11.09
N GLN A 168 2.45 -15.11 -11.13
CA GLN A 168 1.41 -14.95 -12.14
C GLN A 168 1.98 -14.62 -13.52
N TYR A 169 3.05 -13.83 -13.55
CA TYR A 169 3.69 -13.32 -14.76
C TYR A 169 5.20 -13.65 -14.74
N PRO A 170 5.59 -14.95 -14.82
CA PRO A 170 6.99 -15.37 -14.59
C PRO A 170 7.98 -14.83 -15.62
N GLY A 171 7.50 -14.39 -16.78
CA GLY A 171 8.32 -13.78 -17.83
C GLY A 171 8.33 -12.25 -17.83
N ALA A 172 7.62 -11.61 -16.89
CA ALA A 172 7.53 -10.16 -16.82
C ALA A 172 8.53 -9.59 -15.80
N ASP A 173 9.15 -8.47 -16.14
CA ASP A 173 9.98 -7.68 -15.23
C ASP A 173 9.07 -6.75 -14.40
N ILE A 174 8.72 -7.17 -13.20
CA ILE A 174 7.83 -6.43 -12.30
C ILE A 174 8.61 -6.07 -11.04
N THR A 175 8.70 -4.78 -10.75
CA THR A 175 9.30 -4.27 -9.51
C THR A 175 8.22 -3.67 -8.61
N VAL A 176 8.19 -4.05 -7.32
CA VAL A 176 7.32 -3.44 -6.30
C VAL A 176 8.18 -2.72 -5.29
N LEU A 177 8.07 -1.39 -5.26
CA LEU A 177 8.80 -0.51 -4.32
C LEU A 177 7.94 -0.24 -3.09
N ASN A 178 8.49 -0.49 -1.90
CA ASN A 178 7.81 -0.20 -0.64
C ASN A 178 8.20 1.20 -0.15
N HIS A 179 7.30 2.15 -0.27
CA HIS A 179 7.43 3.53 0.20
C HIS A 179 6.45 3.82 1.35
N GLY A 180 6.31 2.87 2.29
CA GLY A 180 5.59 3.04 3.54
C GLY A 180 6.44 3.77 4.58
N VAL A 181 5.85 4.78 5.26
CA VAL A 181 6.46 5.49 6.39
C VAL A 181 5.49 5.52 7.57
N GLY A 182 5.90 4.93 8.68
CA GLY A 182 5.06 4.80 9.87
C GLY A 182 4.51 6.12 10.38
N GLY A 183 3.24 6.12 10.78
CA GLY A 183 2.60 7.28 11.40
C GLY A 183 2.12 8.38 10.45
N GLU A 184 2.47 8.35 9.17
CA GLU A 184 2.03 9.37 8.22
C GLU A 184 0.54 9.29 7.88
N ASP A 185 -0.04 10.45 7.61
CA ASP A 185 -1.33 10.62 6.95
C ASP A 185 -1.20 11.47 5.67
N ALA A 186 -2.32 11.92 5.10
CA ALA A 186 -2.31 12.57 3.80
C ALA A 186 -1.40 13.81 3.72
N PRO A 187 -1.33 14.73 4.70
CA PRO A 187 -0.44 15.90 4.63
C PRO A 187 1.04 15.54 4.51
N GLU A 188 1.53 14.58 5.29
CA GLU A 188 2.93 14.14 5.23
C GLU A 188 3.20 13.40 3.92
N MET A 189 2.30 12.51 3.50
CA MET A 189 2.40 11.80 2.24
C MET A 189 2.47 12.76 1.06
N MET A 190 1.66 13.82 1.04
CA MET A 190 1.67 14.82 -0.04
C MET A 190 2.99 15.59 -0.15
N LYS A 191 3.69 15.83 0.97
CA LYS A 191 5.01 16.49 0.96
C LYS A 191 6.05 15.68 0.21
N ARG A 192 6.00 14.35 0.31
CA ARG A 192 6.95 13.45 -0.35
C ARG A 192 6.41 12.75 -1.61
N LEU A 193 5.23 13.14 -2.09
CA LEU A 193 4.62 12.51 -3.28
C LEU A 193 5.56 12.58 -4.49
N GLN A 194 6.23 13.73 -4.70
CA GLN A 194 7.18 13.90 -5.80
C GLN A 194 8.34 12.90 -5.68
N THR A 195 9.09 12.96 -4.59
CA THR A 195 10.34 12.21 -4.41
C THR A 195 10.13 10.72 -4.16
N SER A 196 9.02 10.34 -3.50
CA SER A 196 8.75 8.94 -3.15
C SER A 196 7.89 8.21 -4.16
N VAL A 197 7.19 8.92 -5.06
CA VAL A 197 6.27 8.29 -6.01
C VAL A 197 6.60 8.70 -7.44
N LEU A 198 6.52 10.00 -7.76
CA LEU A 198 6.59 10.45 -9.16
C LEU A 198 7.99 10.29 -9.75
N ASP A 199 9.05 10.51 -8.97
CA ASP A 199 10.44 10.35 -9.42
C ASP A 199 10.79 8.88 -9.74
N ALA A 200 10.06 7.91 -9.14
CA ALA A 200 10.19 6.49 -9.46
C ALA A 200 9.54 6.11 -10.80
N LYS A 201 8.81 7.03 -11.45
CA LYS A 201 8.08 6.81 -12.71
C LYS A 201 7.22 5.54 -12.66
N PRO A 202 6.28 5.45 -11.71
CA PRO A 202 5.49 4.24 -11.51
C PRO A 202 4.51 4.01 -12.67
N ASP A 203 4.22 2.74 -12.93
CA ASP A 203 3.11 2.32 -13.79
C ASP A 203 1.82 2.10 -12.98
N LEU A 204 1.98 1.78 -11.69
CA LEU A 204 0.89 1.66 -10.73
C LEU A 204 1.31 2.23 -9.38
N VAL A 205 0.43 3.03 -8.79
CA VAL A 205 0.55 3.45 -7.41
C VAL A 205 -0.56 2.81 -6.56
N ILE A 206 -0.17 2.02 -5.56
CA ILE A 206 -1.07 1.49 -4.53
C ILE A 206 -0.95 2.41 -3.32
N TRP A 207 -1.94 3.28 -3.12
CA TRP A 207 -1.90 4.29 -2.08
C TRP A 207 -2.79 3.94 -0.89
N GLN A 208 -2.18 3.51 0.21
CA GLN A 208 -2.84 3.25 1.48
C GLN A 208 -2.91 4.53 2.31
N VAL A 209 -4.11 4.97 2.67
CA VAL A 209 -4.33 6.26 3.35
C VAL A 209 -5.58 6.26 4.23
N GLY A 210 -5.66 7.22 5.14
CA GLY A 210 -6.85 7.55 5.93
C GLY A 210 -6.90 6.92 7.32
N THR A 211 -6.14 5.88 7.62
CA THR A 211 -6.13 5.25 8.96
C THR A 211 -5.67 6.21 10.04
N ASN A 212 -4.52 6.87 9.85
CA ASN A 212 -3.95 7.78 10.85
C ASN A 212 -4.79 9.05 11.02
N ALA A 213 -5.43 9.54 9.95
CA ALA A 213 -6.38 10.63 10.05
C ALA A 213 -7.59 10.27 10.95
N VAL A 214 -8.13 9.06 10.80
CA VAL A 214 -9.19 8.54 11.69
C VAL A 214 -8.71 8.44 13.14
N LEU A 215 -7.51 7.89 13.37
CA LEU A 215 -6.95 7.73 14.72
C LEU A 215 -6.67 9.06 15.43
N ARG A 216 -6.40 10.12 14.65
CA ARG A 216 -6.12 11.48 15.15
C ARG A 216 -7.34 12.39 15.15
N ASP A 217 -8.52 11.85 14.84
CA ASP A 217 -9.78 12.58 14.75
C ASP A 217 -9.72 13.79 13.80
N LEU A 218 -8.93 13.67 12.70
CA LEU A 218 -8.83 14.69 11.65
C LEU A 218 -10.07 14.67 10.76
N ASP A 219 -10.41 15.83 10.15
CA ASP A 219 -11.56 15.88 9.24
C ASP A 219 -11.35 14.98 8.01
N PRO A 220 -12.19 13.94 7.84
CA PRO A 220 -12.10 13.08 6.67
C PRO A 220 -12.29 13.80 5.33
N SER A 221 -12.94 14.96 5.30
CA SER A 221 -13.16 15.74 4.08
C SER A 221 -11.88 16.40 3.58
N GLU A 222 -11.07 16.95 4.49
CA GLU A 222 -9.76 17.52 4.13
C GLU A 222 -8.79 16.44 3.67
N THR A 223 -8.80 15.28 4.36
CA THR A 223 -8.00 14.13 3.91
C THR A 223 -8.40 13.69 2.50
N ALA A 224 -9.69 13.54 2.23
CA ALA A 224 -10.18 13.12 0.91
C ALA A 224 -9.82 14.10 -0.20
N LYS A 225 -9.88 15.42 0.07
CA LYS A 225 -9.46 16.46 -0.87
C LYS A 225 -7.97 16.37 -1.22
N MET A 226 -7.11 16.21 -0.21
CA MET A 226 -5.67 16.02 -0.43
C MET A 226 -5.37 14.73 -1.23
N VAL A 227 -6.11 13.65 -0.94
CA VAL A 227 -5.98 12.41 -1.70
C VAL A 227 -6.42 12.60 -3.15
N GLU A 228 -7.51 13.34 -3.41
CA GLU A 228 -7.96 13.65 -4.76
C GLU A 228 -6.92 14.45 -5.54
N ASP A 229 -6.30 15.47 -4.93
CA ASP A 229 -5.22 16.24 -5.53
C ASP A 229 -3.98 15.36 -5.84
N GLY A 230 -3.62 14.48 -4.90
CA GLY A 230 -2.51 13.55 -5.10
C GLY A 230 -2.77 12.54 -6.22
N VAL A 231 -3.98 11.99 -6.29
CA VAL A 231 -4.43 11.11 -7.38
C VAL A 231 -4.34 11.83 -8.72
N ALA A 232 -4.79 13.09 -8.79
CA ALA A 232 -4.69 13.90 -10.02
C ALA A 232 -3.24 14.03 -10.50
N ARG A 233 -2.30 14.26 -9.57
CA ARG A 233 -0.87 14.37 -9.89
C ARG A 233 -0.28 13.04 -10.37
N ILE A 234 -0.66 11.92 -9.75
CA ILE A 234 -0.20 10.58 -10.17
C ILE A 234 -0.74 10.25 -11.57
N GLN A 235 -2.03 10.52 -11.83
CA GLN A 235 -2.63 10.31 -13.15
C GLN A 235 -1.98 11.20 -14.22
N ALA A 236 -1.60 12.44 -13.88
CA ALA A 236 -0.88 13.34 -14.80
C ALA A 236 0.55 12.84 -15.12
N ALA A 237 1.09 11.93 -14.33
CA ALA A 237 2.34 11.22 -14.58
C ALA A 237 2.13 9.88 -15.33
N ASP A 238 0.93 9.68 -15.88
CA ASP A 238 0.56 8.51 -16.70
C ASP A 238 0.61 7.17 -15.96
N ALA A 239 0.27 7.16 -14.66
CA ALA A 239 0.23 5.96 -13.84
C ALA A 239 -1.21 5.58 -13.45
N ASP A 240 -1.48 4.26 -13.40
CA ASP A 240 -2.68 3.72 -12.77
C ASP A 240 -2.65 3.95 -11.25
N VAL A 241 -3.82 4.09 -10.62
CA VAL A 241 -3.93 4.28 -9.17
C VAL A 241 -4.93 3.31 -8.57
N VAL A 242 -4.54 2.71 -7.45
CA VAL A 242 -5.41 1.95 -6.56
C VAL A 242 -5.31 2.53 -5.16
N LEU A 243 -6.41 3.07 -4.64
CA LEU A 243 -6.49 3.44 -3.23
C LEU A 243 -6.69 2.18 -2.36
N VAL A 244 -6.14 2.20 -1.16
CA VAL A 244 -6.42 1.23 -0.10
C VAL A 244 -7.00 1.99 1.08
N ASP A 245 -8.26 1.77 1.38
CA ASP A 245 -8.97 2.45 2.46
C ASP A 245 -8.50 1.99 3.87
N PRO A 246 -8.90 2.65 4.97
CA PRO A 246 -8.49 2.27 6.31
C PRO A 246 -8.69 0.79 6.63
N GLN A 247 -7.85 0.24 7.51
CA GLN A 247 -8.07 -1.11 8.04
C GLN A 247 -9.21 -1.14 9.07
N TYR A 248 -9.91 -2.25 9.15
CA TYR A 248 -10.75 -2.57 10.30
C TYR A 248 -9.89 -3.15 11.42
N SER A 249 -9.95 -2.55 12.60
CA SER A 249 -9.19 -2.99 13.78
C SER A 249 -9.83 -2.39 15.03
N PRO A 250 -9.59 -2.90 16.25
CA PRO A 250 -10.17 -2.36 17.48
C PRO A 250 -10.02 -0.85 17.62
N ARG A 251 -8.82 -0.30 17.45
CA ARG A 251 -8.54 1.14 17.59
C ARG A 251 -9.24 2.00 16.53
N VAL A 252 -9.43 1.47 15.32
CA VAL A 252 -10.18 2.18 14.26
C VAL A 252 -11.68 2.08 14.52
N TYR A 253 -12.15 0.94 15.05
CA TYR A 253 -13.56 0.73 15.38
C TYR A 253 -14.03 1.62 16.53
N GLU A 254 -13.18 1.97 17.50
CA GLU A 254 -13.47 3.00 18.51
C GLU A 254 -13.91 4.34 17.90
N ARG A 255 -13.57 4.58 16.62
CA ARG A 255 -13.92 5.78 15.85
C ARG A 255 -14.77 5.43 14.63
N ALA A 256 -15.74 4.55 14.83
CA ALA A 256 -16.53 3.93 13.75
C ALA A 256 -17.21 4.95 12.82
N GLU A 257 -17.70 6.07 13.35
CA GLU A 257 -18.33 7.13 12.55
C GLU A 257 -17.31 7.81 11.62
N SER A 258 -16.16 8.25 12.17
CA SER A 258 -15.07 8.87 11.40
C SER A 258 -14.52 7.89 10.36
N ALA A 259 -14.30 6.63 10.74
CA ALA A 259 -13.85 5.57 9.82
C ALA A 259 -14.84 5.33 8.68
N SER A 260 -16.15 5.23 8.99
CA SER A 260 -17.19 5.06 7.98
C SER A 260 -17.27 6.25 7.02
N ARG A 261 -17.13 7.48 7.54
CA ARG A 261 -17.09 8.69 6.72
C ARG A 261 -15.86 8.73 5.83
N MET A 262 -14.67 8.38 6.35
CA MET A 262 -13.41 8.29 5.59
C MET A 262 -13.54 7.30 4.43
N VAL A 263 -14.00 6.07 4.71
CA VAL A 263 -14.21 5.03 3.68
C VAL A 263 -15.14 5.50 2.58
N LYS A 264 -16.27 6.16 2.93
CA LYS A 264 -17.22 6.71 1.94
C LYS A 264 -16.58 7.79 1.07
N LEU A 265 -15.80 8.69 1.66
CA LEU A 265 -15.15 9.78 0.93
C LEU A 265 -14.05 9.29 0.01
N LEU A 266 -13.21 8.35 0.44
CA LEU A 266 -12.19 7.74 -0.43
C LEU A 266 -12.83 6.97 -1.60
N ARG A 267 -13.93 6.27 -1.39
CA ARG A 267 -14.70 5.67 -2.48
C ARG A 267 -15.24 6.70 -3.46
N LYS A 268 -15.69 7.85 -2.96
CA LYS A 268 -16.14 8.96 -3.81
C LYS A 268 -15.00 9.52 -4.64
N VAL A 269 -13.81 9.70 -4.07
CA VAL A 269 -12.60 10.10 -4.81
C VAL A 269 -12.29 9.08 -5.92
N ALA A 270 -12.28 7.78 -5.59
CA ALA A 270 -12.03 6.74 -6.57
C ALA A 270 -13.04 6.78 -7.74
N GLN A 271 -14.32 6.98 -7.45
CA GLN A 271 -15.37 7.12 -8.47
C GLN A 271 -15.19 8.37 -9.34
N LEU A 272 -14.92 9.53 -8.72
CA LEU A 272 -14.75 10.81 -9.44
C LEU A 272 -13.51 10.81 -10.33
N ARG A 273 -12.44 10.15 -9.87
CA ARG A 273 -11.17 10.06 -10.59
C ARG A 273 -11.05 8.84 -11.50
N HIS A 274 -12.09 7.98 -11.55
CA HIS A 274 -12.11 6.74 -12.35
C HIS A 274 -10.93 5.82 -12.06
N ILE A 275 -10.54 5.69 -10.78
CA ILE A 275 -9.46 4.83 -10.31
C ILE A 275 -9.97 3.65 -9.48
N GLY A 276 -9.09 2.67 -9.22
CA GLY A 276 -9.38 1.56 -8.33
C GLY A 276 -9.38 1.93 -6.85
N ILE A 277 -10.16 1.18 -6.07
CA ILE A 277 -10.04 1.17 -4.62
C ILE A 277 -10.20 -0.25 -4.08
N PHE A 278 -9.24 -0.69 -3.27
CA PHE A 278 -9.33 -1.94 -2.52
C PHE A 278 -10.05 -1.66 -1.18
N PRO A 279 -11.21 -2.29 -0.93
CA PRO A 279 -12.05 -2.01 0.24
C PRO A 279 -11.54 -2.76 1.49
N ARG A 280 -10.33 -2.44 1.96
CA ARG A 280 -9.67 -3.16 3.05
C ARG A 280 -10.49 -3.16 4.34
N PHE A 281 -11.14 -2.04 4.67
CA PHE A 281 -12.02 -1.95 5.83
C PHE A 281 -13.13 -3.01 5.79
N GLN A 282 -13.81 -3.12 4.66
CA GLN A 282 -14.88 -4.09 4.48
C GLN A 282 -14.34 -5.52 4.53
N VAL A 283 -13.25 -5.79 3.82
CA VAL A 283 -12.62 -7.13 3.77
C VAL A 283 -12.25 -7.61 5.18
N MET A 284 -11.54 -6.80 5.95
CA MET A 284 -11.12 -7.17 7.32
C MET A 284 -12.30 -7.27 8.29
N ARG A 285 -13.33 -6.43 8.12
CA ARG A 285 -14.54 -6.54 8.91
C ARG A 285 -15.28 -7.85 8.62
N GLU A 286 -15.36 -8.27 7.36
CA GLU A 286 -15.99 -9.54 6.99
C GLU A 286 -15.21 -10.75 7.52
N TRP A 287 -13.88 -10.67 7.65
CA TRP A 287 -13.12 -11.73 8.35
C TRP A 287 -13.62 -11.92 9.78
N HIS A 288 -13.92 -10.83 10.48
CA HIS A 288 -14.43 -10.87 11.85
C HIS A 288 -15.91 -11.22 11.90
N ASP A 289 -16.76 -10.43 11.24
CA ASP A 289 -18.22 -10.50 11.38
C ASP A 289 -18.83 -11.72 10.69
N GLU A 290 -18.32 -12.08 9.50
CA GLU A 290 -18.93 -13.10 8.64
C GLU A 290 -18.22 -14.45 8.69
N GLN A 291 -16.90 -14.43 8.89
CA GLN A 291 -16.07 -15.63 8.94
C GLN A 291 -15.73 -16.03 10.39
N ALA A 292 -16.21 -15.25 11.35
CA ALA A 292 -16.03 -15.47 12.79
C ALA A 292 -14.54 -15.62 13.22
N LEU A 293 -13.62 -14.92 12.50
CA LEU A 293 -12.22 -14.93 12.88
C LEU A 293 -12.01 -13.99 14.08
N PRO A 294 -11.41 -14.44 15.17
CA PRO A 294 -10.99 -13.55 16.25
C PRO A 294 -10.04 -12.49 15.72
N VAL A 295 -10.13 -11.24 16.22
CA VAL A 295 -9.32 -10.12 15.74
C VAL A 295 -7.81 -10.39 15.87
N ASP A 296 -7.38 -11.07 16.93
CA ASP A 296 -5.98 -11.47 17.16
C ASP A 296 -5.44 -12.49 16.15
N SER A 297 -6.32 -13.11 15.35
CA SER A 297 -5.91 -13.95 14.22
C SER A 297 -5.29 -13.14 13.07
N PHE A 298 -5.58 -11.84 12.96
CA PHE A 298 -5.12 -11.00 11.85
C PHE A 298 -4.56 -9.63 12.28
N VAL A 299 -4.70 -9.25 13.56
CA VAL A 299 -4.17 -8.01 14.16
C VAL A 299 -3.26 -8.37 15.33
N ILE A 300 -2.13 -7.68 15.48
CA ILE A 300 -1.24 -7.86 16.64
C ILE A 300 -1.82 -7.21 17.90
N SER A 301 -1.19 -7.46 19.05
CA SER A 301 -1.67 -7.02 20.37
C SER A 301 -1.81 -5.51 20.56
N ASP A 302 -1.28 -4.69 19.62
CA ASP A 302 -1.48 -3.23 19.66
C ASP A 302 -2.89 -2.78 19.23
N GLY A 303 -3.73 -3.71 18.78
CA GLY A 303 -5.11 -3.47 18.38
C GLY A 303 -5.25 -2.63 17.10
N LEU A 304 -4.18 -2.53 16.30
CA LEU A 304 -4.15 -1.72 15.08
C LEU A 304 -3.54 -2.46 13.89
N HIS A 305 -2.28 -2.90 14.01
CA HIS A 305 -1.52 -3.40 12.87
C HIS A 305 -1.78 -4.88 12.59
N MET A 306 -1.73 -5.23 11.31
CA MET A 306 -1.87 -6.62 10.89
C MET A 306 -0.66 -7.46 11.32
N ASN A 307 -0.89 -8.73 11.63
CA ASN A 307 0.13 -9.75 11.76
C ASN A 307 0.46 -10.39 10.39
N ASP A 308 1.34 -11.39 10.37
CA ASP A 308 1.78 -12.05 9.12
C ASP A 308 0.62 -12.67 8.34
N TRP A 309 -0.38 -13.25 9.02
CA TRP A 309 -1.57 -13.81 8.37
C TRP A 309 -2.42 -12.69 7.74
N GLY A 310 -2.67 -11.62 8.50
CA GLY A 310 -3.40 -10.45 8.01
C GLY A 310 -2.76 -9.83 6.77
N TYR A 311 -1.43 -9.66 6.79
CA TYR A 311 -0.68 -9.18 5.62
C TYR A 311 -0.72 -10.16 4.45
N ALA A 312 -0.62 -11.48 4.72
CA ALA A 312 -0.68 -12.49 3.68
C ALA A 312 -2.05 -12.51 2.97
N CYS A 313 -3.12 -12.46 3.74
CA CYS A 313 -4.47 -12.43 3.22
C CYS A 313 -4.76 -11.12 2.46
N PHE A 314 -4.37 -9.98 3.03
CA PHE A 314 -4.50 -8.68 2.34
C PHE A 314 -3.74 -8.66 1.01
N ALA A 315 -2.47 -9.05 1.00
CA ALA A 315 -1.67 -9.09 -0.22
C ALA A 315 -2.28 -10.02 -1.28
N GLN A 316 -2.74 -11.21 -0.85
CA GLN A 316 -3.35 -12.19 -1.74
C GLN A 316 -4.61 -11.64 -2.43
N LEU A 317 -5.53 -11.06 -1.67
CA LEU A 317 -6.78 -10.53 -2.21
C LEU A 317 -6.54 -9.29 -3.09
N LEU A 318 -5.64 -8.39 -2.68
CA LEU A 318 -5.24 -7.24 -3.48
C LEU A 318 -4.60 -7.67 -4.81
N GLY A 319 -3.70 -8.64 -4.76
CA GLY A 319 -3.04 -9.19 -5.95
C GLY A 319 -4.02 -9.91 -6.88
N ASP A 320 -4.96 -10.69 -6.35
CA ASP A 320 -6.01 -11.35 -7.14
C ASP A 320 -6.88 -10.30 -7.88
N ASP A 321 -7.22 -9.19 -7.22
CA ASP A 321 -7.98 -8.10 -7.82
C ASP A 321 -7.17 -7.34 -8.89
N ILE A 322 -5.88 -7.09 -8.67
CA ILE A 322 -4.98 -6.48 -9.67
C ILE A 322 -4.86 -7.39 -10.89
N ILE A 323 -4.58 -8.68 -10.69
CA ILE A 323 -4.47 -9.67 -11.78
C ILE A 323 -5.76 -9.72 -12.61
N LYS A 324 -6.92 -9.74 -11.94
CA LYS A 324 -8.22 -9.72 -12.59
C LYS A 324 -8.43 -8.43 -13.38
N SER A 325 -8.06 -7.28 -12.83
CA SER A 325 -8.23 -5.96 -13.48
C SER A 325 -7.36 -5.80 -14.72
N VAL A 326 -6.13 -6.30 -14.67
CA VAL A 326 -5.23 -6.38 -15.84
C VAL A 326 -5.82 -7.29 -16.92
N GLY A 327 -6.37 -8.46 -16.55
CA GLY A 327 -6.97 -9.42 -17.48
C GLY A 327 -8.29 -8.98 -18.10
N GLN A 328 -8.98 -7.99 -17.56
CA GLN A 328 -10.23 -7.45 -18.11
C GLN A 328 -10.02 -6.61 -19.38
N ILE A 329 -8.82 -6.11 -19.60
CA ILE A 329 -8.49 -5.39 -20.83
C ILE A 329 -8.31 -6.44 -21.91
N LYS A 330 -9.29 -6.57 -22.77
CA LYS A 330 -9.18 -7.32 -24.03
C LYS A 330 -8.20 -6.57 -24.92
N LEU A 331 -6.91 -6.82 -24.72
CA LEU A 331 -5.90 -6.47 -25.69
C LEU A 331 -6.27 -7.23 -26.94
N GLY A 332 -6.45 -6.54 -28.06
CA GLY A 332 -6.73 -7.15 -29.38
C GLY A 332 -5.59 -8.04 -29.91
N VAL A 333 -4.77 -8.56 -29.01
CA VAL A 333 -3.71 -9.53 -29.25
C VAL A 333 -4.16 -10.83 -28.60
N ASN A 334 -4.24 -11.87 -29.43
CA ASN A 334 -4.56 -13.25 -29.09
C ASN A 334 -3.55 -13.74 -28.02
N VAL A 335 -3.86 -13.51 -26.75
CA VAL A 335 -3.12 -14.13 -25.65
C VAL A 335 -3.56 -15.59 -25.67
N GLN A 336 -2.68 -16.44 -26.21
CA GLN A 336 -2.88 -17.90 -26.21
C GLN A 336 -3.36 -18.33 -24.82
N SER A 337 -4.46 -19.06 -24.80
CA SER A 337 -5.21 -19.55 -23.66
C SER A 337 -4.46 -20.57 -22.79
N SER A 338 -3.17 -20.37 -22.52
CA SER A 338 -2.38 -21.17 -21.57
C SER A 338 -2.69 -20.88 -20.10
N VAL A 339 -3.39 -19.78 -19.81
CA VAL A 339 -3.75 -19.36 -18.44
C VAL A 339 -4.99 -20.09 -17.90
N GLN A 340 -5.72 -20.86 -18.73
CA GLN A 340 -7.00 -21.48 -18.34
C GLN A 340 -6.87 -22.86 -17.66
N LYS A 341 -5.65 -23.31 -17.33
CA LYS A 341 -5.42 -24.67 -16.78
C LYS A 341 -5.14 -24.79 -15.28
N TYR A 342 -5.26 -23.71 -14.50
CA TYR A 342 -5.18 -23.82 -13.05
C TYR A 342 -6.53 -23.52 -12.40
N ARG A 343 -7.45 -24.50 -12.45
CA ARG A 343 -8.50 -24.64 -11.45
C ARG A 343 -7.89 -25.38 -10.27
N PRO A 344 -7.83 -24.84 -9.06
CA PRO A 344 -7.59 -25.64 -7.87
C PRO A 344 -8.84 -26.50 -7.63
N MET A 345 -8.61 -27.79 -7.37
CA MET A 345 -9.61 -28.68 -6.77
C MET A 345 -9.94 -28.23 -5.35
#